data_84324e2228021e9f2195635040139589
#
_entry.id   84324e2228021e9f2195635040139589
#
_cell.length_a   1.000
_cell.length_b   1.000
_cell.length_c   1.000
_cell.angle_alpha   90.00
_cell.angle_beta   90.00
_cell.angle_gamma   90.00
#
_symmetry.space_group_name_H-M   'P 1'
#
loop_
_entity.id
_entity.type
_entity.pdbx_description
1 polymer ?
#
loop_
_entity_poly.entity_id
_entity_poly.type
_entity_poly.pdbx_seq_one_letter_code
_entity_poly.pdbx_strand_id
1 'polypeptide(L)'
;MKPSTALLAACLSIAFAVFPTFAAERAIDKEIVVPATLEAAWAAWTTREGIVSFFAPDAVVDAQVGGPFQIYINPGAPAGMRGADDMRFLAVQPKKMISFDWNAPPSLPEARAQRTFVVVRFVPIDDKTTRVTLHHTGWGEGGEWDKTYTYFDKAWGNVLGNLKKRFETGPMDWTEWLAQLKKMNEAAPAKK
;
A
#
# COMPACT_ATOMS: atom_id res chain seq x y z
N MET A 1 -71.44 3.80 48.24
CA MET A 1 -70.08 3.32 48.23
C MET A 1 -69.61 3.23 46.75
N LYS A 2 -68.73 4.11 46.31
CA LYS A 2 -68.15 4.10 44.96
C LYS A 2 -66.68 3.63 45.07
N PRO A 3 -66.24 2.68 44.27
CA PRO A 3 -64.79 2.32 44.24
C PRO A 3 -64.01 3.31 43.39
N SER A 4 -62.89 3.84 43.92
CA SER A 4 -61.91 4.65 43.23
C SER A 4 -60.99 3.76 42.50
N THR A 5 -60.90 3.95 41.15
CA THR A 5 -59.95 3.27 40.25
C THR A 5 -58.67 4.11 40.20
N ALA A 6 -57.61 3.61 40.79
CA ALA A 6 -56.25 4.22 40.64
C ALA A 6 -55.62 3.77 39.35
N LEU A 7 -55.33 4.71 38.41
CA LEU A 7 -54.54 4.49 37.23
C LEU A 7 -53.06 4.51 37.62
N LEU A 8 -52.38 3.36 37.49
CA LEU A 8 -50.91 3.27 37.53
C LEU A 8 -50.35 3.68 36.16
N ALA A 9 -49.69 4.83 36.08
CA ALA A 9 -48.95 5.23 34.92
C ALA A 9 -47.53 4.58 34.95
N ALA A 10 -47.29 3.58 34.12
CA ALA A 10 -45.96 2.98 33.96
C ALA A 10 -45.11 3.87 33.01
N CYS A 11 -44.16 4.59 33.58
CA CYS A 11 -43.14 5.31 32.78
C CYS A 11 -42.12 4.32 32.22
N LEU A 12 -42.22 4.04 30.91
CA LEU A 12 -41.25 3.24 30.18
C LEU A 12 -40.03 4.11 29.85
N SER A 13 -38.95 3.98 30.64
CA SER A 13 -37.69 4.67 30.39
C SER A 13 -36.94 3.95 29.25
N ILE A 14 -36.95 4.52 28.05
CA ILE A 14 -36.13 4.03 26.92
C ILE A 14 -34.69 4.51 27.15
N ALA A 15 -33.82 3.59 27.58
CA ALA A 15 -32.40 3.84 27.64
C ALA A 15 -31.82 3.80 26.21
N PHE A 16 -31.47 4.95 25.68
CA PHE A 16 -30.68 5.01 24.43
C PHE A 16 -29.26 4.50 24.70
N ALA A 17 -28.96 3.29 24.24
CA ALA A 17 -27.60 2.79 24.21
C ALA A 17 -26.81 3.60 23.19
N VAL A 18 -25.91 4.48 23.64
CA VAL A 18 -24.93 5.17 22.80
C VAL A 18 -23.85 4.16 22.48
N PHE A 19 -23.93 3.56 21.29
CA PHE A 19 -22.82 2.77 20.76
C PHE A 19 -21.71 3.72 20.32
N PRO A 20 -20.44 3.50 20.74
CA PRO A 20 -19.34 4.28 20.23
C PRO A 20 -19.24 4.01 18.71
N THR A 21 -19.46 5.03 17.91
CA THR A 21 -19.14 5.02 16.48
C THR A 21 -17.63 5.06 16.38
N PHE A 22 -17.00 3.91 16.14
CA PHE A 22 -15.62 3.91 15.67
C PHE A 22 -15.61 4.58 14.30
N ALA A 23 -14.86 5.66 14.17
CA ALA A 23 -14.57 6.22 12.85
C ALA A 23 -13.95 5.10 11.98
N ALA A 24 -14.42 4.97 10.75
CA ALA A 24 -13.83 3.99 9.84
C ALA A 24 -12.33 4.22 9.72
N GLU A 25 -11.53 3.16 9.85
CA GLU A 25 -10.10 3.25 9.71
C GLU A 25 -9.75 3.85 8.35
N ARG A 26 -8.83 4.80 8.35
CA ARG A 26 -8.36 5.47 7.14
C ARG A 26 -7.63 4.46 6.25
N ALA A 27 -8.02 4.35 5.00
CA ALA A 27 -7.41 3.45 4.03
C ALA A 27 -7.24 4.13 2.66
N ILE A 28 -6.29 3.64 1.87
CA ILE A 28 -6.15 3.98 0.45
C ILE A 28 -6.56 2.75 -0.34
N ASP A 29 -7.58 2.89 -1.16
CA ASP A 29 -8.05 1.87 -2.08
C ASP A 29 -7.78 2.31 -3.52
N LYS A 30 -7.10 1.44 -4.28
CA LYS A 30 -6.81 1.65 -5.70
C LYS A 30 -7.13 0.37 -6.47
N GLU A 31 -7.52 0.55 -7.72
CA GLU A 31 -7.78 -0.56 -8.64
C GLU A 31 -7.26 -0.21 -10.03
N ILE A 32 -6.79 -1.22 -10.74
CA ILE A 32 -6.42 -1.14 -12.15
C ILE A 32 -6.79 -2.45 -12.86
N VAL A 33 -7.20 -2.35 -14.11
CA VAL A 33 -7.34 -3.50 -15.02
C VAL A 33 -6.17 -3.47 -15.98
N VAL A 34 -5.45 -4.58 -16.05
CA VAL A 34 -4.27 -4.73 -16.90
C VAL A 34 -4.52 -5.77 -18.00
N PRO A 35 -4.03 -5.54 -19.24
CA PRO A 35 -4.12 -6.51 -20.34
C PRO A 35 -3.05 -7.59 -20.17
N ALA A 36 -3.21 -8.44 -19.17
CA ALA A 36 -2.29 -9.50 -18.80
C ALA A 36 -3.01 -10.72 -18.22
N THR A 37 -2.45 -11.90 -18.44
CA THR A 37 -2.91 -13.11 -17.75
C THR A 37 -2.70 -12.97 -16.24
N LEU A 38 -3.42 -13.76 -15.46
CA LEU A 38 -3.25 -13.81 -14.00
C LEU A 38 -1.81 -14.14 -13.60
N GLU A 39 -1.16 -15.07 -14.32
CA GLU A 39 0.23 -15.46 -14.10
C GLU A 39 1.18 -14.29 -14.32
N ALA A 40 1.01 -13.54 -15.40
CA ALA A 40 1.86 -12.41 -15.73
C ALA A 40 1.68 -11.25 -14.72
N ALA A 41 0.43 -10.96 -14.35
CA ALA A 41 0.13 -9.96 -13.32
C ALA A 41 0.72 -10.36 -11.95
N TRP A 42 0.60 -11.62 -11.57
CA TRP A 42 1.21 -12.18 -10.37
C TRP A 42 2.74 -12.07 -10.40
N ALA A 43 3.39 -12.54 -11.47
CA ALA A 43 4.84 -12.50 -11.62
C ALA A 43 5.39 -11.06 -11.57
N ALA A 44 4.64 -10.08 -12.09
CA ALA A 44 5.03 -8.67 -12.01
C ALA A 44 5.22 -8.19 -10.56
N TRP A 45 4.48 -8.70 -9.60
CA TRP A 45 4.56 -8.31 -8.19
C TRP A 45 5.41 -9.23 -7.32
N THR A 46 5.73 -10.42 -7.79
CA THR A 46 6.33 -11.49 -6.96
C THR A 46 7.72 -11.92 -7.39
N THR A 47 8.27 -11.26 -8.42
CA THR A 47 9.65 -11.48 -8.86
C THR A 47 10.43 -10.16 -8.94
N ARG A 48 11.75 -10.21 -8.80
CA ARG A 48 12.60 -9.03 -8.97
C ARG A 48 12.43 -8.41 -10.35
N GLU A 49 12.49 -9.24 -11.41
CA GLU A 49 12.31 -8.83 -12.80
C GLU A 49 10.94 -8.18 -13.03
N GLY A 50 9.91 -8.74 -12.41
CA GLY A 50 8.57 -8.19 -12.43
C GLY A 50 8.54 -6.79 -11.84
N ILE A 51 9.01 -6.61 -10.62
CA ILE A 51 9.07 -5.31 -9.94
C ILE A 51 9.87 -4.28 -10.75
N VAL A 52 11.05 -4.65 -11.24
CA VAL A 52 11.90 -3.75 -12.03
C VAL A 52 11.22 -3.33 -13.34
N SER A 53 10.30 -4.11 -13.84
CA SER A 53 9.59 -3.78 -15.08
C SER A 53 8.57 -2.62 -14.95
N PHE A 54 8.17 -2.21 -13.71
CA PHE A 54 7.15 -1.17 -13.55
C PHE A 54 7.24 -0.32 -12.28
N PHE A 55 7.81 -0.86 -11.18
CA PHE A 55 7.69 -0.24 -9.87
C PHE A 55 8.94 0.58 -9.50
N ALA A 56 10.12 0.01 -9.63
CA ALA A 56 11.38 0.61 -9.22
C ALA A 56 12.56 0.05 -10.01
N PRO A 57 13.70 0.78 -10.09
CA PRO A 57 14.86 0.33 -10.85
C PRO A 57 15.58 -0.86 -10.23
N ASP A 58 15.38 -1.16 -8.94
CA ASP A 58 15.96 -2.34 -8.30
C ASP A 58 15.08 -2.83 -7.13
N ALA A 59 15.21 -4.12 -6.79
CA ALA A 59 14.42 -4.75 -5.72
C ALA A 59 15.09 -6.02 -5.21
N VAL A 60 14.70 -6.44 -4.00
CA VAL A 60 14.94 -7.80 -3.48
C VAL A 60 13.59 -8.41 -3.15
N VAL A 61 13.24 -9.49 -3.83
CA VAL A 61 11.92 -10.12 -3.74
C VAL A 61 12.07 -11.63 -3.57
N ASP A 62 11.48 -12.14 -2.50
CA ASP A 62 11.29 -13.59 -2.27
C ASP A 62 9.86 -13.80 -1.77
N ALA A 63 8.98 -14.22 -2.67
CA ALA A 63 7.52 -14.28 -2.47
C ALA A 63 7.08 -15.45 -1.58
N GLN A 64 7.57 -15.46 -0.35
CA GLN A 64 7.16 -16.33 0.74
C GLN A 64 6.89 -15.53 2.02
N VAL A 65 6.12 -16.07 2.95
CA VAL A 65 5.84 -15.42 4.24
C VAL A 65 7.14 -15.14 4.98
N GLY A 66 7.36 -13.88 5.37
CA GLY A 66 8.61 -13.41 5.99
C GLY A 66 9.75 -13.14 5.02
N GLY A 67 9.62 -13.51 3.74
CA GLY A 67 10.61 -13.21 2.70
C GLY A 67 10.69 -11.71 2.39
N PRO A 68 11.82 -11.22 1.87
CA PRO A 68 12.02 -9.81 1.57
C PRO A 68 11.08 -9.33 0.45
N PHE A 69 10.53 -8.13 0.63
CA PHE A 69 9.85 -7.33 -0.37
C PHE A 69 10.41 -5.91 -0.35
N GLN A 70 11.67 -5.79 -0.74
CA GLN A 70 12.41 -4.52 -0.67
C GLN A 70 12.42 -3.86 -2.04
N ILE A 71 11.94 -2.63 -2.09
CA ILE A 71 11.76 -1.87 -3.34
C ILE A 71 12.67 -0.65 -3.29
N TYR A 72 13.67 -0.59 -4.18
CA TYR A 72 14.69 0.44 -4.18
C TYR A 72 14.40 1.50 -5.24
N ILE A 73 13.69 2.57 -4.82
CA ILE A 73 13.38 3.73 -5.66
C ILE A 73 14.65 4.51 -5.99
N ASN A 74 15.58 4.61 -5.03
CA ASN A 74 16.91 5.18 -5.20
C ASN A 74 17.98 4.15 -4.76
N PRO A 75 18.40 3.23 -5.65
CA PRO A 75 19.37 2.19 -5.30
C PRO A 75 20.74 2.75 -4.85
N GLY A 76 21.10 3.97 -5.28
CA GLY A 76 22.34 4.64 -4.91
C GLY A 76 22.32 5.35 -3.56
N ALA A 77 21.18 5.40 -2.87
CA ALA A 77 21.11 5.96 -1.53
C ALA A 77 21.69 4.99 -0.48
N PRO A 78 22.08 5.50 0.70
CA PRO A 78 22.50 4.65 1.82
C PRO A 78 21.43 3.60 2.20
N ALA A 79 21.88 2.47 2.72
CA ALA A 79 20.96 1.44 3.27
C ALA A 79 19.96 2.05 4.27
N GLY A 80 18.72 1.62 4.22
CA GLY A 80 17.60 2.20 4.97
C GLY A 80 16.97 3.45 4.34
N MET A 81 17.57 4.01 3.28
CA MET A 81 17.11 5.24 2.61
C MET A 81 16.79 5.03 1.12
N ARG A 82 16.86 3.79 0.60
CA ARG A 82 16.71 3.48 -0.82
C ARG A 82 15.26 3.47 -1.30
N GLY A 83 14.33 3.38 -0.37
CA GLY A 83 12.89 3.28 -0.63
C GLY A 83 12.21 2.45 0.44
N ALA A 84 11.68 1.29 0.09
CA ALA A 84 11.08 0.33 1.02
C ALA A 84 12.14 -0.70 1.47
N ASP A 85 13.16 -0.22 2.19
CA ASP A 85 14.16 -1.09 2.79
C ASP A 85 13.53 -1.90 3.95
N ASP A 86 13.98 -3.15 4.11
CA ASP A 86 13.59 -4.08 5.19
C ASP A 86 12.10 -4.50 5.21
N MET A 87 11.36 -4.24 4.12
CA MET A 87 9.98 -4.69 4.00
C MET A 87 9.91 -6.18 3.69
N ARG A 88 8.84 -6.83 4.18
CA ARG A 88 8.63 -8.28 4.07
C ARG A 88 7.22 -8.63 3.66
N PHE A 89 7.08 -9.77 3.01
CA PHE A 89 5.76 -10.37 2.82
C PHE A 89 5.19 -10.85 4.16
N LEU A 90 3.95 -10.48 4.43
CA LEU A 90 3.17 -10.91 5.60
C LEU A 90 2.28 -12.11 5.27
N ALA A 91 1.75 -12.16 4.05
CA ALA A 91 0.99 -13.29 3.53
C ALA A 91 1.20 -13.42 2.02
N VAL A 92 1.22 -14.66 1.55
CA VAL A 92 1.32 -15.00 0.13
C VAL A 92 0.32 -16.10 -0.16
N GLN A 93 -0.68 -15.80 -0.99
CA GLN A 93 -1.64 -16.75 -1.54
C GLN A 93 -1.44 -16.80 -3.06
N PRO A 94 -0.78 -17.83 -3.61
CA PRO A 94 -0.37 -17.85 -5.01
C PRO A 94 -1.50 -17.50 -5.98
N LYS A 95 -1.24 -16.52 -6.84
CA LYS A 95 -2.16 -16.00 -7.87
C LYS A 95 -3.46 -15.40 -7.32
N LYS A 96 -3.56 -15.15 -6.02
CA LYS A 96 -4.74 -14.56 -5.39
C LYS A 96 -4.42 -13.27 -4.66
N MET A 97 -3.40 -13.29 -3.79
CA MET A 97 -3.15 -12.18 -2.90
C MET A 97 -1.72 -12.23 -2.36
N ILE A 98 -1.13 -11.05 -2.24
CA ILE A 98 0.04 -10.80 -1.38
C ILE A 98 -0.31 -9.72 -0.37
N SER A 99 0.29 -9.79 0.81
CA SER A 99 0.35 -8.65 1.71
C SER A 99 1.77 -8.47 2.21
N PHE A 100 2.13 -7.21 2.49
CA PHE A 100 3.45 -6.84 2.94
C PHE A 100 3.37 -5.62 3.87
N ASP A 101 4.35 -5.49 4.76
CA ASP A 101 4.52 -4.27 5.53
C ASP A 101 5.12 -3.16 4.65
N TRP A 102 4.86 -1.89 5.04
CA TRP A 102 5.31 -0.75 4.26
C TRP A 102 5.79 0.39 5.17
N ASN A 103 6.71 1.22 4.69
CA ASN A 103 7.23 2.36 5.42
C ASN A 103 7.05 3.67 4.64
N ALA A 104 7.02 4.79 5.36
CA ALA A 104 7.00 6.13 4.77
C ALA A 104 8.30 6.45 4.00
N PRO A 105 8.28 7.43 3.07
CA PRO A 105 9.48 7.87 2.39
C PRO A 105 10.53 8.43 3.38
N PRO A 106 11.83 8.39 3.03
CA PRO A 106 12.92 8.84 3.92
C PRO A 106 12.82 10.29 4.40
N SER A 107 12.05 11.13 3.71
CA SER A 107 11.78 12.53 4.10
C SER A 107 10.79 12.68 5.24
N LEU A 108 10.14 11.61 5.68
CA LEU A 108 9.14 11.57 6.76
C LEU A 108 9.59 10.55 7.82
N PRO A 109 10.64 10.85 8.60
CA PRO A 109 11.32 9.89 9.46
C PRO A 109 10.48 9.38 10.63
N GLU A 110 9.57 10.19 11.19
CA GLU A 110 8.72 9.78 12.31
C GLU A 110 7.70 8.73 11.86
N ALA A 111 7.02 8.96 10.74
CA ALA A 111 6.11 7.98 10.14
C ALA A 111 6.89 6.76 9.60
N ARG A 112 8.12 6.98 9.07
CA ARG A 112 8.97 5.90 8.56
C ARG A 112 9.42 4.89 9.62
N ALA A 113 9.59 5.34 10.87
CA ALA A 113 9.94 4.47 12.00
C ALA A 113 8.83 3.46 12.34
N GLN A 114 7.64 3.65 11.81
CA GLN A 114 6.47 2.79 12.01
C GLN A 114 6.15 2.03 10.72
N ARG A 115 5.19 1.10 10.79
CA ARG A 115 4.79 0.26 9.66
C ARG A 115 3.32 0.44 9.36
N THR A 116 3.02 0.46 8.09
CA THR A 116 1.67 0.32 7.53
C THR A 116 1.57 -1.01 6.78
N PHE A 117 0.41 -1.38 6.30
CA PHE A 117 0.15 -2.68 5.69
C PHE A 117 -0.53 -2.52 4.34
N VAL A 118 -0.03 -3.24 3.36
CA VAL A 118 -0.57 -3.25 2.01
C VAL A 118 -1.04 -4.64 1.65
N VAL A 119 -2.21 -4.72 1.03
CA VAL A 119 -2.76 -5.95 0.44
C VAL A 119 -2.97 -5.71 -1.05
N VAL A 120 -2.41 -6.58 -1.88
CA VAL A 120 -2.64 -6.57 -3.33
C VAL A 120 -3.36 -7.86 -3.70
N ARG A 121 -4.48 -7.74 -4.43
CA ARG A 121 -5.28 -8.88 -4.89
C ARG A 121 -5.30 -8.94 -6.41
N PHE A 122 -5.37 -10.16 -6.93
CA PHE A 122 -5.37 -10.47 -8.35
C PHE A 122 -6.63 -11.25 -8.68
N VAL A 123 -7.46 -10.71 -9.57
CA VAL A 123 -8.72 -11.34 -9.99
C VAL A 123 -8.73 -11.41 -11.51
N PRO A 124 -8.70 -12.61 -12.11
CA PRO A 124 -8.84 -12.75 -13.55
C PRO A 124 -10.23 -12.27 -13.98
N ILE A 125 -10.30 -11.46 -15.02
CA ILE A 125 -11.56 -11.07 -15.68
C ILE A 125 -11.83 -12.03 -16.82
N ASP A 126 -10.77 -12.34 -17.58
CA ASP A 126 -10.72 -13.34 -18.64
C ASP A 126 -9.28 -13.88 -18.78
N ASP A 127 -9.01 -14.68 -19.83
CA ASP A 127 -7.70 -15.32 -20.05
C ASP A 127 -6.57 -14.31 -20.36
N LYS A 128 -6.87 -13.07 -20.67
CA LYS A 128 -5.92 -12.02 -21.09
C LYS A 128 -5.98 -10.76 -20.23
N THR A 129 -6.90 -10.72 -19.27
CA THR A 129 -7.18 -9.49 -18.52
C THR A 129 -7.30 -9.80 -17.03
N THR A 130 -6.55 -9.06 -16.22
CA THR A 130 -6.55 -9.22 -14.76
C THR A 130 -6.87 -7.88 -14.09
N ARG A 131 -7.75 -7.92 -13.10
CA ARG A 131 -7.97 -6.82 -12.16
C ARG A 131 -6.98 -6.95 -11.02
N VAL A 132 -6.29 -5.86 -10.71
CA VAL A 132 -5.39 -5.73 -9.57
C VAL A 132 -5.93 -4.66 -8.64
N THR A 133 -6.22 -5.03 -7.38
CA THR A 133 -6.64 -4.08 -6.35
C THR A 133 -5.56 -3.94 -5.30
N LEU A 134 -5.42 -2.75 -4.74
CA LEU A 134 -4.48 -2.41 -3.68
C LEU A 134 -5.25 -1.74 -2.55
N HIS A 135 -5.09 -2.27 -1.33
CA HIS A 135 -5.60 -1.71 -0.09
C HIS A 135 -4.45 -1.42 0.85
N HIS A 136 -4.30 -0.17 1.30
CA HIS A 136 -3.21 0.27 2.17
C HIS A 136 -3.81 0.89 3.44
N THR A 137 -3.51 0.33 4.59
CA THR A 137 -4.07 0.66 5.90
C THR A 137 -3.00 0.67 7.00
N GLY A 138 -3.38 0.90 8.27
CA GLY A 138 -2.48 0.99 9.41
C GLY A 138 -1.86 2.39 9.56
N TRP A 139 -2.60 3.43 9.18
CA TRP A 139 -2.17 4.82 9.28
C TRP A 139 -2.26 5.32 10.72
N GLY A 140 -1.22 6.04 11.16
CA GLY A 140 -1.31 6.85 12.37
C GLY A 140 -2.07 8.15 12.16
N GLU A 141 -2.14 8.97 13.22
CA GLU A 141 -2.84 10.24 13.23
C GLU A 141 -1.89 11.41 13.50
N GLY A 142 -2.16 12.54 12.85
CA GLY A 142 -1.42 13.79 13.05
C GLY A 142 0.04 13.76 12.55
N GLY A 143 0.82 14.79 12.88
CA GLY A 143 2.25 14.88 12.56
C GLY A 143 2.57 14.66 11.08
N GLU A 144 3.43 13.67 10.81
CA GLU A 144 3.81 13.30 9.43
C GLU A 144 2.79 12.41 8.72
N TRP A 145 1.79 11.84 9.43
CA TRP A 145 0.88 10.85 8.85
C TRP A 145 -0.01 11.40 7.75
N ASP A 146 -0.49 12.64 7.85
CA ASP A 146 -1.29 13.24 6.79
C ASP A 146 -0.49 13.46 5.51
N LYS A 147 0.78 13.85 5.66
CA LYS A 147 1.71 13.97 4.53
C LYS A 147 2.01 12.61 3.91
N THR A 148 2.22 11.60 4.75
CA THR A 148 2.47 10.21 4.34
C THR A 148 1.28 9.64 3.57
N TYR A 149 0.08 9.83 4.07
CA TYR A 149 -1.15 9.40 3.40
C TYR A 149 -1.30 10.05 2.03
N THR A 150 -1.20 11.38 1.97
CA THR A 150 -1.30 12.14 0.71
C THR A 150 -0.23 11.72 -0.30
N TYR A 151 0.99 11.47 0.16
CA TYR A 151 2.07 10.94 -0.68
C TYR A 151 1.70 9.59 -1.29
N PHE A 152 1.25 8.63 -0.48
CA PHE A 152 0.93 7.29 -0.97
C PHE A 152 -0.35 7.21 -1.77
N ASP A 153 -1.34 8.06 -1.51
CA ASP A 153 -2.53 8.14 -2.36
C ASP A 153 -2.16 8.43 -3.82
N LYS A 154 -1.22 9.36 -4.04
CA LYS A 154 -0.68 9.67 -5.37
C LYS A 154 0.28 8.58 -5.87
N ALA A 155 1.21 8.11 -5.04
CA ALA A 155 2.24 7.17 -5.42
C ALA A 155 1.66 5.83 -5.89
N TRP A 156 0.65 5.27 -5.20
CA TRP A 156 0.00 4.04 -5.61
C TRP A 156 -0.76 4.17 -6.93
N GLY A 157 -1.34 5.33 -7.21
CA GLY A 157 -1.92 5.61 -8.52
C GLY A 157 -0.88 5.53 -9.64
N ASN A 158 0.31 6.10 -9.41
CA ASN A 158 1.41 6.05 -10.36
C ASN A 158 1.94 4.61 -10.54
N VAL A 159 2.13 3.86 -9.46
CA VAL A 159 2.60 2.47 -9.49
C VAL A 159 1.65 1.59 -10.30
N LEU A 160 0.35 1.67 -10.03
CA LEU A 160 -0.65 0.90 -10.78
C LEU A 160 -0.75 1.37 -12.26
N GLY A 161 -0.62 2.67 -12.52
CA GLY A 161 -0.55 3.19 -13.87
C GLY A 161 0.65 2.65 -14.65
N ASN A 162 1.82 2.59 -14.00
CA ASN A 162 3.04 2.00 -14.57
C ASN A 162 2.87 0.49 -14.82
N LEU A 163 2.19 -0.23 -13.91
CA LEU A 163 1.88 -1.64 -14.12
C LEU A 163 1.05 -1.85 -15.39
N LYS A 164 0.03 -1.03 -15.61
CA LYS A 164 -0.77 -1.09 -16.83
C LYS A 164 0.08 -0.78 -18.06
N LYS A 165 0.82 0.32 -18.04
CA LYS A 165 1.71 0.74 -19.12
C LYS A 165 2.73 -0.35 -19.46
N ARG A 166 3.31 -1.02 -18.48
CA ARG A 166 4.25 -2.13 -18.68
C ARG A 166 3.64 -3.24 -19.55
N PHE A 167 2.35 -3.55 -19.37
CA PHE A 167 1.67 -4.57 -20.17
C PHE A 167 1.19 -4.07 -21.52
N GLU A 168 0.99 -2.77 -21.70
CA GLU A 168 0.59 -2.14 -22.96
C GLU A 168 1.77 -1.84 -23.87
N THR A 169 2.90 -1.38 -23.32
CA THR A 169 4.02 -0.82 -24.10
C THR A 169 5.38 -1.45 -23.78
N GLY A 170 5.47 -2.39 -22.83
CA GLY A 170 6.69 -3.04 -22.40
C GLY A 170 7.25 -2.49 -21.09
N PRO A 171 8.38 -3.07 -20.61
CA PRO A 171 9.02 -2.67 -19.35
C PRO A 171 9.44 -1.20 -19.37
N MET A 172 9.45 -0.59 -18.17
CA MET A 172 9.97 0.77 -17.98
C MET A 172 11.47 0.83 -18.19
N ASP A 173 11.91 1.88 -18.87
CA ASP A 173 13.33 2.26 -18.96
C ASP A 173 13.64 3.22 -17.79
N TRP A 174 14.56 2.81 -16.93
CA TRP A 174 15.00 3.57 -15.77
C TRP A 174 16.22 4.44 -16.00
N THR A 175 16.77 4.49 -17.23
CA THR A 175 18.04 5.16 -17.56
C THR A 175 18.03 6.63 -17.15
N GLU A 176 17.02 7.38 -17.57
CA GLU A 176 16.91 8.81 -17.20
C GLU A 176 16.70 9.01 -15.69
N TRP A 177 15.86 8.19 -15.06
CA TRP A 177 15.62 8.24 -13.63
C TRP A 177 16.89 8.00 -12.82
N LEU A 178 17.64 6.96 -13.17
CA LEU A 178 18.92 6.64 -12.52
C LEU A 178 19.96 7.75 -12.70
N ALA A 179 20.02 8.37 -13.88
CA ALA A 179 20.91 9.51 -14.12
C ALA A 179 20.54 10.73 -13.26
N GLN A 180 19.25 11.01 -13.07
CA GLN A 180 18.78 12.07 -12.19
C GLN A 180 19.12 11.77 -10.72
N LEU A 181 18.84 10.55 -10.24
CA LEU A 181 19.18 10.11 -8.90
C LEU A 181 20.67 10.22 -8.59
N LYS A 182 21.54 9.84 -9.54
CA LYS A 182 22.98 9.97 -9.39
C LYS A 182 23.38 11.42 -9.12
N LYS A 183 22.88 12.38 -9.91
CA LYS A 183 23.12 13.81 -9.71
C LYS A 183 22.63 14.30 -8.36
N MET A 184 21.45 13.84 -7.92
CA MET A 184 20.90 14.21 -6.61
C MET A 184 21.73 13.66 -5.45
N ASN A 185 22.20 12.40 -5.56
CA ASN A 185 23.04 11.78 -4.54
C ASN A 185 24.42 12.44 -4.44
N GLU A 186 25.02 12.85 -5.58
CA GLU A 186 26.30 13.59 -5.63
C GLU A 186 26.17 15.00 -5.05
N ALA A 187 25.01 15.65 -5.21
CA ALA A 187 24.75 16.98 -4.68
C ALA A 187 24.35 16.99 -3.18
N ALA A 188 24.00 15.84 -2.61
CA ALA A 188 23.62 15.73 -1.22
C ALA A 188 24.86 15.93 -0.31
N PRO A 189 24.82 16.84 0.69
CA PRO A 189 25.95 17.01 1.60
C PRO A 189 26.21 15.71 2.37
N ALA A 190 27.50 15.34 2.44
CA ALA A 190 27.91 14.18 3.25
C ALA A 190 27.38 14.36 4.68
N LYS A 191 26.48 13.51 5.14
CA LYS A 191 26.07 13.51 6.55
C LYS A 191 27.31 13.20 7.41
N LYS A 192 27.75 14.22 8.19
CA LYS A 192 28.77 14.06 9.22
C LYS A 192 28.21 13.25 10.38
#